data_09f8e706e5145d3e495c7ed107402ffc
#
_entry.id   09f8e706e5145d3e495c7ed107402ffc
#
_cell.length_a   1.000
_cell.length_b   1.000
_cell.length_c   1.000
_cell.angle_alpha   90.00
_cell.angle_beta   90.00
_cell.angle_gamma   90.00
#
_symmetry.space_group_name_H-M   'P 1'
#
loop_
_entity.id
_entity.type
_entity.pdbx_description
1 polymer ?
#
loop_
_entity_poly.entity_id
_entity_poly.type
_entity_poly.pdbx_seq_one_letter_code
_entity_poly.pdbx_strand_id
1 'polypeptide(L)'
;GSWKGFTEIFMPWKGGLASHGGTIALIIAMWWFAKHYGRKYDFDFVWILDHLAIAVCFAATFIRLGNLFNSEIYGDVTSLPWGFIFELRGETEPKHPTQLYEALSYFLLGVFQILMYKYRLDKLYRGFFIGTFFIGCFGMRFLIEFIKEPQVGFEQDMVLNMGQWLSIPFI
;
A
#
# COMPACT_ATOMS: atom_id res chain seq x y z
N GLY A 1 20.98 -19.78 19.37
CA GLY A 1 21.69 -18.71 19.09
C GLY A 1 21.09 -17.53 18.36
N SER A 2 20.73 -16.46 19.05
CA SER A 2 19.94 -15.35 18.53
C SER A 2 20.72 -14.18 17.88
N TRP A 3 22.03 -14.24 17.79
CA TRP A 3 22.84 -13.16 17.22
C TRP A 3 22.83 -13.13 15.67
N LYS A 4 22.61 -14.26 15.01
CA LYS A 4 22.52 -14.32 13.53
C LYS A 4 21.33 -13.57 12.99
N GLY A 5 20.18 -13.64 13.63
CA GLY A 5 18.98 -12.89 13.22
C GLY A 5 19.13 -11.38 13.35
N PHE A 6 19.89 -10.90 14.34
CA PHE A 6 20.10 -9.46 14.52
C PHE A 6 21.01 -8.85 13.45
N THR A 7 22.03 -9.59 13.01
CA THR A 7 22.92 -9.13 11.92
C THR A 7 22.24 -9.18 10.55
N GLU A 8 21.24 -10.06 10.34
CA GLU A 8 20.49 -10.18 9.10
C GLU A 8 19.58 -8.96 8.83
N ILE A 9 19.16 -8.26 9.90
CA ILE A 9 18.40 -7.00 9.78
C ILE A 9 19.18 -5.93 8.99
N PHE A 10 20.51 -5.96 9.06
CA PHE A 10 21.39 -5.01 8.36
C PHE A 10 21.86 -5.50 6.99
N MET A 11 21.35 -6.62 6.49
CA MET A 11 21.76 -7.24 5.23
C MET A 11 20.62 -7.23 4.20
N PRO A 12 20.27 -6.07 3.61
CA PRO A 12 19.15 -5.94 2.67
C PRO A 12 19.26 -6.83 1.41
N TRP A 13 20.47 -7.25 1.07
CA TRP A 13 20.73 -8.13 -0.08
C TRP A 13 20.39 -9.61 0.14
N LYS A 14 20.08 -10.02 1.36
CA LYS A 14 19.65 -11.40 1.66
C LYS A 14 18.17 -11.67 1.44
N GLY A 15 17.40 -10.66 1.05
CA GLY A 15 15.95 -10.74 0.97
C GLY A 15 15.26 -10.72 2.35
N GLY A 16 13.95 -10.54 2.41
CA GLY A 16 13.20 -10.52 3.68
C GLY A 16 13.39 -9.23 4.47
N LEU A 17 13.69 -8.14 3.79
CA LEU A 17 13.61 -6.81 4.39
C LEU A 17 12.26 -6.67 5.06
N ALA A 18 12.27 -6.62 6.37
CA ALA A 18 11.12 -6.27 7.12
C ALA A 18 10.69 -4.85 6.68
N SER A 19 9.75 -4.79 5.74
CA SER A 19 9.14 -3.53 5.27
C SER A 19 8.67 -2.67 6.44
N HIS A 20 8.28 -3.32 7.53
CA HIS A 20 7.95 -2.69 8.80
C HIS A 20 9.12 -1.91 9.42
N GLY A 21 10.34 -2.48 9.44
CA GLY A 21 11.52 -1.79 9.94
C GLY A 21 11.87 -0.54 9.12
N GLY A 22 11.79 -0.65 7.79
CA GLY A 22 11.97 0.47 6.88
C GLY A 22 10.92 1.58 7.09
N THR A 23 9.66 1.19 7.25
CA THR A 23 8.56 2.13 7.51
C THR A 23 8.76 2.87 8.85
N ILE A 24 9.09 2.15 9.92
CA ILE A 24 9.36 2.76 11.24
C ILE A 24 10.55 3.73 11.16
N ALA A 25 11.65 3.32 10.51
CA ALA A 25 12.82 4.17 10.35
C ALA A 25 12.49 5.44 9.55
N LEU A 26 11.69 5.34 8.49
CA LEU A 26 11.24 6.47 7.69
C LEU A 26 10.37 7.43 8.52
N ILE A 27 9.44 6.92 9.31
CA ILE A 27 8.59 7.74 10.19
C ILE A 27 9.44 8.50 11.21
N ILE A 28 10.39 7.83 11.85
CA ILE A 28 11.31 8.45 12.81
C ILE A 28 12.16 9.53 12.13
N ALA A 29 12.71 9.24 10.95
CA ALA A 29 13.53 10.21 10.20
C ALA A 29 12.71 11.45 9.79
N MET A 30 11.49 11.27 9.29
CA MET A 30 10.60 12.39 8.94
C MET A 30 10.20 13.22 10.16
N TRP A 31 9.90 12.57 11.28
CA TRP A 31 9.60 13.26 12.53
C TRP A 31 10.79 14.06 13.03
N TRP A 32 11.99 13.45 13.03
CA TRP A 32 13.23 14.13 13.40
C TRP A 32 13.51 15.33 12.48
N PHE A 33 13.35 15.15 11.17
CA PHE A 33 13.52 16.21 10.18
C PHE A 33 12.55 17.37 10.42
N ALA A 34 11.27 17.09 10.64
CA ALA A 34 10.27 18.08 10.95
C ALA A 34 10.61 18.87 12.24
N LYS A 35 11.09 18.16 13.27
CA LYS A 35 11.46 18.78 14.54
C LYS A 35 12.66 19.72 14.40
N HIS A 36 13.65 19.38 13.59
CA HIS A 36 14.88 20.17 13.44
C HIS A 36 14.74 21.32 12.44
N TYR A 37 14.07 21.10 11.35
CA TYR A 37 14.00 22.04 10.24
C TYR A 37 12.64 22.72 10.09
N GLY A 38 11.59 22.18 10.67
CA GLY A 38 10.22 22.65 10.50
C GLY A 38 10.02 24.12 10.90
N ARG A 39 10.63 24.55 12.01
CA ARG A 39 10.57 25.96 12.43
C ARG A 39 11.25 26.92 11.46
N LYS A 40 12.34 26.47 10.82
CA LYS A 40 13.10 27.30 9.88
C LYS A 40 12.40 27.47 8.54
N TYR A 41 11.67 26.46 8.11
CA TYR A 41 11.05 26.41 6.78
C TYR A 41 9.51 26.36 6.82
N ASP A 42 8.92 26.60 7.96
CA ASP A 42 7.47 26.66 8.21
C ASP A 42 6.69 25.43 7.77
N PHE A 43 7.17 24.25 8.17
CA PHE A 43 6.44 22.99 7.98
C PHE A 43 6.45 22.13 9.26
N ASP A 44 5.48 21.22 9.38
CA ASP A 44 5.41 20.24 10.46
C ASP A 44 5.42 18.80 9.92
N PHE A 45 5.37 17.84 10.83
CA PHE A 45 5.37 16.41 10.47
C PHE A 45 4.14 16.03 9.64
N VAL A 46 2.97 16.58 9.94
CA VAL A 46 1.72 16.30 9.21
C VAL A 46 1.80 16.84 7.77
N TRP A 47 2.41 18.01 7.60
CA TRP A 47 2.67 18.56 6.27
C TRP A 47 3.52 17.63 5.40
N ILE A 48 4.57 17.03 5.99
CA ILE A 48 5.40 16.04 5.28
C ILE A 48 4.57 14.81 4.89
N LEU A 49 3.76 14.29 5.82
CA LEU A 49 2.90 13.13 5.57
C LEU A 49 1.88 13.41 4.47
N ASP A 50 1.27 14.59 4.45
CA ASP A 50 0.32 15.00 3.41
C ASP A 50 0.95 14.98 2.01
N HIS A 51 2.16 15.53 1.87
CA HIS A 51 2.86 15.53 0.57
C HIS A 51 3.35 14.14 0.18
N LEU A 52 3.80 13.36 1.15
CA LEU A 52 4.21 11.98 0.93
C LEU A 52 3.04 11.09 0.49
N ALA A 53 1.84 11.30 1.07
CA ALA A 53 0.65 10.52 0.73
C ALA A 53 0.34 10.56 -0.78
N ILE A 54 0.46 11.74 -1.40
CA ILE A 54 0.27 11.90 -2.85
C ILE A 54 1.27 11.04 -3.64
N ALA A 55 2.55 11.11 -3.29
CA ALA A 55 3.60 10.35 -3.95
C ALA A 55 3.45 8.83 -3.75
N VAL A 56 3.05 8.41 -2.55
CA VAL A 56 2.85 7.00 -2.20
C VAL A 56 1.70 6.37 -2.99
N CYS A 57 0.64 7.12 -3.34
CA CYS A 57 -0.43 6.62 -4.21
C CYS A 57 0.14 6.12 -5.55
N PHE A 58 1.00 6.91 -6.19
CA PHE A 58 1.63 6.51 -7.46
C PHE A 58 2.66 5.41 -7.29
N ALA A 59 3.47 5.45 -6.23
CA ALA A 59 4.39 4.37 -5.93
C ALA A 59 3.66 3.04 -5.71
N ALA A 60 2.56 3.06 -4.95
CA ALA A 60 1.71 1.89 -4.74
C ALA A 60 1.10 1.36 -6.05
N THR A 61 0.68 2.26 -6.95
CA THR A 61 0.21 1.89 -8.30
C THR A 61 1.26 1.07 -9.04
N PHE A 62 2.50 1.56 -9.12
CA PHE A 62 3.58 0.85 -9.82
C PHE A 62 3.99 -0.45 -9.15
N ILE A 63 3.94 -0.52 -7.82
CA ILE A 63 4.17 -1.77 -7.09
C ILE A 63 3.12 -2.81 -7.49
N ARG A 64 1.84 -2.44 -7.58
CA ARG A 64 0.78 -3.37 -8.01
C ARG A 64 0.91 -3.80 -9.46
N LEU A 65 1.32 -2.91 -10.34
CA LEU A 65 1.65 -3.29 -11.72
C LEU A 65 2.85 -4.26 -11.75
N GLY A 66 3.88 -4.05 -10.93
CA GLY A 66 4.97 -5.00 -10.76
C GLY A 66 4.50 -6.38 -10.30
N ASN A 67 3.59 -6.44 -9.32
CA ASN A 67 3.01 -7.72 -8.88
C ASN A 67 2.23 -8.42 -10.01
N LEU A 68 1.54 -7.67 -10.87
CA LEU A 68 0.86 -8.24 -12.04
C LEU A 68 1.85 -8.92 -12.99
N PHE A 69 2.93 -8.23 -13.36
CA PHE A 69 3.96 -8.81 -14.24
C PHE A 69 4.67 -10.01 -13.63
N ASN A 70 4.82 -10.03 -12.30
CA ASN A 70 5.39 -11.17 -11.57
C ASN A 70 4.37 -12.28 -11.29
N SER A 71 3.11 -12.14 -11.73
CA SER A 71 2.03 -13.09 -11.42
C SER A 71 1.88 -13.34 -9.92
N GLU A 72 1.89 -12.29 -9.11
CA GLU A 72 1.80 -12.34 -7.65
C GLU A 72 0.53 -11.68 -7.15
N ILE A 73 -0.07 -12.25 -6.07
CA ILE A 73 -1.18 -11.61 -5.34
C ILE A 73 -2.43 -11.38 -6.24
N TYR A 74 -2.83 -12.40 -7.01
CA TYR A 74 -4.04 -12.39 -7.82
C TYR A 74 -5.27 -12.85 -7.00
N GLY A 75 -6.44 -12.76 -7.62
CA GLY A 75 -7.71 -13.15 -7.00
C GLY A 75 -8.20 -14.53 -7.40
N ASP A 76 -9.40 -14.85 -6.97
CA ASP A 76 -10.10 -16.12 -7.24
C ASP A 76 -10.37 -16.34 -8.73
N VAL A 77 -10.71 -17.59 -9.09
CA VAL A 77 -11.15 -17.96 -10.43
C VAL A 77 -12.38 -17.13 -10.84
N THR A 78 -12.38 -16.67 -12.08
CA THR A 78 -13.46 -15.84 -12.61
C THR A 78 -13.86 -16.21 -14.02
N SER A 79 -15.14 -16.07 -14.32
CA SER A 79 -15.68 -16.20 -15.69
C SER A 79 -15.77 -14.87 -16.44
N LEU A 80 -15.30 -13.77 -15.83
CA LEU A 80 -15.35 -12.44 -16.43
C LEU A 80 -14.41 -12.34 -17.64
N PRO A 81 -14.79 -11.57 -18.69
CA PRO A 81 -14.02 -11.52 -19.95
C PRO A 81 -12.64 -10.86 -19.82
N TRP A 82 -12.34 -10.23 -18.68
CA TRP A 82 -11.03 -9.63 -18.38
C TRP A 82 -10.24 -10.41 -17.33
N GLY A 83 -10.59 -11.69 -17.07
CA GLY A 83 -9.78 -12.59 -16.27
C GLY A 83 -8.43 -12.85 -16.90
N PHE A 84 -7.38 -12.97 -16.09
CA PHE A 84 -6.01 -13.25 -16.52
C PHE A 84 -5.62 -14.68 -16.15
N ILE A 85 -4.91 -15.39 -17.06
CA ILE A 85 -4.29 -16.68 -16.76
C ILE A 85 -2.84 -16.38 -16.33
N PHE A 86 -2.51 -16.71 -15.09
CA PHE A 86 -1.19 -16.46 -14.50
C PHE A 86 -0.25 -17.66 -14.72
N GLU A 87 0.15 -17.88 -15.97
CA GLU A 87 0.95 -19.02 -16.41
C GLU A 87 2.29 -19.17 -15.66
N LEU A 88 2.92 -18.06 -15.25
CA LEU A 88 4.16 -18.09 -14.46
C LEU A 88 4.00 -18.81 -13.10
N ARG A 89 2.77 -18.94 -12.61
CA ARG A 89 2.44 -19.66 -11.38
C ARG A 89 1.79 -21.01 -11.64
N GLY A 90 1.70 -21.45 -12.92
CA GLY A 90 1.10 -22.70 -13.31
C GLY A 90 -0.43 -22.69 -13.32
N GLU A 91 -1.06 -21.53 -13.28
CA GLU A 91 -2.49 -21.39 -13.36
C GLU A 91 -2.99 -21.69 -14.78
N THR A 92 -4.12 -22.39 -14.86
CA THR A 92 -4.74 -22.78 -16.15
C THR A 92 -6.10 -22.13 -16.34
N GLU A 93 -6.69 -21.59 -15.28
CA GLU A 93 -8.00 -20.93 -15.28
C GLU A 93 -7.87 -19.42 -15.16
N PRO A 94 -8.78 -18.64 -15.77
CA PRO A 94 -8.80 -17.19 -15.63
C PRO A 94 -9.08 -16.78 -14.18
N LYS A 95 -8.29 -15.87 -13.65
CA LYS A 95 -8.44 -15.34 -12.29
C LYS A 95 -8.61 -13.82 -12.30
N HIS A 96 -9.17 -13.27 -11.22
CA HIS A 96 -9.31 -11.83 -11.05
C HIS A 96 -7.93 -11.15 -10.99
N PRO A 97 -7.62 -10.19 -11.87
CA PRO A 97 -6.40 -9.40 -11.80
C PRO A 97 -6.52 -8.33 -10.69
N THR A 98 -6.56 -8.77 -9.43
CA THR A 98 -6.75 -7.88 -8.27
C THR A 98 -5.67 -6.82 -8.16
N GLN A 99 -4.47 -7.10 -8.67
CA GLN A 99 -3.38 -6.13 -8.80
C GLN A 99 -3.77 -4.92 -9.66
N LEU A 100 -4.49 -5.16 -10.78
CA LEU A 100 -5.00 -4.08 -11.65
C LEU A 100 -6.09 -3.26 -10.95
N TYR A 101 -6.97 -3.91 -10.19
CA TYR A 101 -8.02 -3.22 -9.45
C TYR A 101 -7.41 -2.30 -8.39
N GLU A 102 -6.44 -2.82 -7.63
CA GLU A 102 -5.70 -2.03 -6.64
C GLU A 102 -4.89 -0.91 -7.31
N ALA A 103 -4.17 -1.20 -8.41
CA ALA A 103 -3.38 -0.21 -9.14
C ALA A 103 -4.25 0.94 -9.65
N LEU A 104 -5.40 0.64 -10.27
CA LEU A 104 -6.32 1.64 -10.76
C LEU A 104 -6.89 2.49 -9.62
N SER A 105 -7.26 1.86 -8.52
CA SER A 105 -7.79 2.54 -7.33
C SER A 105 -6.77 3.52 -6.75
N TYR A 106 -5.52 3.10 -6.60
CA TYR A 106 -4.45 3.96 -6.07
C TYR A 106 -4.08 5.08 -7.04
N PHE A 107 -4.09 4.80 -8.35
CA PHE A 107 -3.88 5.82 -9.37
C PHE A 107 -4.97 6.90 -9.31
N LEU A 108 -6.24 6.51 -9.30
CA LEU A 108 -7.37 7.44 -9.22
C LEU A 108 -7.35 8.25 -7.91
N LEU A 109 -6.99 7.63 -6.80
CA LEU A 109 -6.80 8.31 -5.53
C LEU A 109 -5.67 9.36 -5.62
N GLY A 110 -4.54 9.01 -6.22
CA GLY A 110 -3.42 9.93 -6.45
C GLY A 110 -3.82 11.12 -7.34
N VAL A 111 -4.53 10.86 -8.44
CA VAL A 111 -5.08 11.92 -9.32
C VAL A 111 -6.05 12.81 -8.54
N PHE A 112 -6.96 12.24 -7.77
CA PHE A 112 -7.87 13.00 -6.91
C PHE A 112 -7.09 13.91 -5.95
N GLN A 113 -6.08 13.39 -5.28
CA GLN A 113 -5.25 14.16 -4.34
C GLN A 113 -4.49 15.30 -5.06
N ILE A 114 -3.93 15.07 -6.25
CA ILE A 114 -3.28 16.14 -7.03
C ILE A 114 -4.29 17.23 -7.41
N LEU A 115 -5.48 16.86 -7.85
CA LEU A 115 -6.51 17.83 -8.20
C LEU A 115 -6.96 18.64 -6.98
N MET A 116 -7.12 18.00 -5.82
CA MET A 116 -7.44 18.69 -4.57
C MET A 116 -6.28 19.62 -4.15
N TYR A 117 -5.05 19.15 -4.24
CA TYR A 117 -3.88 19.98 -3.96
C TYR A 117 -3.84 21.21 -4.86
N LYS A 118 -4.06 21.05 -6.16
CA LYS A 118 -3.99 22.15 -7.14
C LYS A 118 -5.11 23.18 -7.01
N TYR A 119 -6.35 22.71 -6.75
CA TYR A 119 -7.52 23.58 -6.88
C TYR A 119 -8.19 23.97 -5.54
N ARG A 120 -7.85 23.31 -4.43
CA ARG A 120 -8.54 23.47 -3.16
C ARG A 120 -7.62 23.55 -1.96
N LEU A 121 -6.30 23.66 -2.13
CA LEU A 121 -5.32 23.64 -1.04
C LEU A 121 -5.63 24.65 0.07
N ASP A 122 -6.09 25.85 -0.31
CA ASP A 122 -6.46 26.94 0.59
C ASP A 122 -7.67 26.62 1.51
N LYS A 123 -8.45 25.59 1.17
CA LYS A 123 -9.67 25.17 1.88
C LYS A 123 -9.52 23.86 2.62
N LEU A 124 -8.37 23.19 2.50
CA LEU A 124 -8.14 21.88 3.07
C LEU A 124 -7.41 22.01 4.42
N TYR A 125 -7.82 21.17 5.35
CA TYR A 125 -7.15 21.07 6.65
C TYR A 125 -5.86 20.26 6.53
N ARG A 126 -4.90 20.53 7.40
CA ARG A 126 -3.71 19.68 7.57
C ARG A 126 -4.14 18.27 7.93
N GLY A 127 -3.50 17.28 7.32
CA GLY A 127 -3.85 15.87 7.46
C GLY A 127 -4.91 15.38 6.48
N PHE A 128 -5.43 16.25 5.59
CA PHE A 128 -6.43 15.85 4.61
C PHE A 128 -5.90 14.78 3.64
N PHE A 129 -4.71 14.97 3.11
CA PHE A 129 -4.14 14.05 2.12
C PHE A 129 -3.75 12.71 2.72
N ILE A 130 -3.14 12.71 3.90
CA ILE A 130 -2.82 11.46 4.61
C ILE A 130 -4.11 10.74 5.07
N GLY A 131 -5.11 11.46 5.54
CA GLY A 131 -6.41 10.89 5.92
C GLY A 131 -7.14 10.27 4.71
N THR A 132 -7.24 10.99 3.60
CA THR A 132 -7.85 10.47 2.37
C THR A 132 -7.05 9.30 1.77
N PHE A 133 -5.72 9.30 1.92
CA PHE A 133 -4.88 8.16 1.56
C PHE A 133 -5.24 6.91 2.36
N PHE A 134 -5.32 7.00 3.67
CA PHE A 134 -5.67 5.87 4.51
C PHE A 134 -7.07 5.33 4.18
N ILE A 135 -8.08 6.18 4.20
CA ILE A 135 -9.46 5.78 3.91
C ILE A 135 -9.57 5.18 2.49
N GLY A 136 -9.00 5.84 1.48
CA GLY A 136 -9.09 5.39 0.09
C GLY A 136 -8.29 4.12 -0.17
N CYS A 137 -7.04 4.05 0.27
CA CYS A 137 -6.16 2.91 0.04
C CYS A 137 -6.64 1.67 0.81
N PHE A 138 -6.88 1.81 2.11
CA PHE A 138 -7.27 0.67 2.96
C PHE A 138 -8.75 0.29 2.77
N GLY A 139 -9.63 1.26 2.47
CA GLY A 139 -11.01 0.98 2.10
C GLY A 139 -11.12 0.16 0.81
N MET A 140 -10.41 0.55 -0.24
CA MET A 140 -10.37 -0.23 -1.48
C MET A 140 -9.71 -1.59 -1.29
N ARG A 141 -8.64 -1.66 -0.51
CA ARG A 141 -8.01 -2.93 -0.16
C ARG A 141 -8.99 -3.85 0.57
N PHE A 142 -9.72 -3.34 1.56
CA PHE A 142 -10.74 -4.11 2.28
C PHE A 142 -11.79 -4.71 1.34
N LEU A 143 -12.27 -3.94 0.35
CA LEU A 143 -13.24 -4.40 -0.63
C LEU A 143 -12.66 -5.43 -1.61
N ILE A 144 -11.47 -5.19 -2.13
CA ILE A 144 -10.81 -6.09 -3.09
C ILE A 144 -10.43 -7.42 -2.44
N GLU A 145 -10.14 -7.42 -1.16
CA GLU A 145 -9.75 -8.62 -0.41
C GLU A 145 -10.85 -9.71 -0.40
N PHE A 146 -12.13 -9.36 -0.62
CA PHE A 146 -13.22 -10.34 -0.75
C PHE A 146 -13.13 -11.23 -2.00
N ILE A 147 -12.42 -10.79 -3.04
CA ILE A 147 -12.23 -11.51 -4.30
C ILE A 147 -10.79 -11.97 -4.50
N LYS A 148 -9.99 -11.90 -3.45
CA LYS A 148 -8.57 -12.24 -3.46
C LYS A 148 -8.36 -13.65 -2.93
N GLU A 149 -7.52 -14.40 -3.63
CA GLU A 149 -7.17 -15.75 -3.19
C GLU A 149 -6.41 -15.70 -1.85
N PRO A 150 -6.73 -16.58 -0.87
CA PRO A 150 -6.01 -16.64 0.40
C PRO A 150 -4.52 -16.90 0.17
N GLN A 151 -3.67 -16.05 0.75
CA GLN A 151 -2.22 -16.14 0.56
C GLN A 151 -1.55 -17.13 1.51
N VAL A 152 -2.22 -17.46 2.61
CA VAL A 152 -1.72 -18.38 3.63
C VAL A 152 -2.83 -19.33 4.07
N GLY A 153 -2.47 -20.59 4.33
CA GLY A 153 -3.45 -21.66 4.55
C GLY A 153 -4.39 -21.44 5.74
N PHE A 154 -4.00 -20.66 6.75
CA PHE A 154 -4.87 -20.39 7.91
C PHE A 154 -5.97 -19.33 7.62
N GLU A 155 -5.89 -18.60 6.51
CA GLU A 155 -6.92 -17.61 6.13
C GLU A 155 -8.21 -18.26 5.64
N GLN A 156 -8.16 -19.51 5.19
CA GLN A 156 -9.32 -20.24 4.67
C GLN A 156 -10.45 -20.42 5.69
N ASP A 157 -10.11 -20.46 6.97
CA ASP A 157 -11.08 -20.65 8.06
C ASP A 157 -11.49 -19.31 8.73
N MET A 158 -10.99 -18.18 8.24
CA MET A 158 -11.28 -16.85 8.83
C MET A 158 -12.49 -16.20 8.18
N VAL A 159 -13.34 -15.55 8.98
CA VAL A 159 -14.49 -14.75 8.49
C VAL A 159 -14.03 -13.51 7.71
N LEU A 160 -12.95 -12.88 8.17
CA LEU A 160 -12.23 -11.80 7.49
C LEU A 160 -10.76 -12.22 7.41
N ASN A 161 -10.14 -12.07 6.24
CA ASN A 161 -8.73 -12.41 6.08
C ASN A 161 -7.80 -11.35 6.72
N MET A 162 -6.50 -11.65 6.79
CA MET A 162 -5.52 -10.75 7.42
C MET A 162 -5.47 -9.37 6.79
N GLY A 163 -5.66 -9.27 5.45
CA GLY A 163 -5.67 -8.01 4.74
C GLY A 163 -6.83 -7.11 5.17
N GLN A 164 -8.00 -7.69 5.43
CA GLN A 164 -9.18 -6.98 5.94
C GLN A 164 -8.99 -6.54 7.38
N TRP A 165 -8.55 -7.43 8.26
CA TRP A 165 -8.26 -7.08 9.66
C TRP A 165 -7.24 -5.95 9.79
N LEU A 166 -6.18 -5.98 8.99
CA LEU A 166 -5.15 -4.93 8.98
C LEU A 166 -5.65 -3.60 8.37
N SER A 167 -6.73 -3.63 7.59
CA SER A 167 -7.28 -2.42 6.97
C SER A 167 -8.23 -1.66 7.90
N ILE A 168 -8.96 -2.35 8.76
CA ILE A 168 -9.99 -1.75 9.66
C ILE A 168 -9.46 -0.56 10.48
N PRO A 169 -8.27 -0.59 11.11
CA PRO A 169 -7.78 0.52 11.92
C PRO A 169 -7.53 1.81 11.14
N PHE A 170 -7.48 1.75 9.80
CA PHE A 170 -7.12 2.87 8.91
C PHE A 170 -8.31 3.41 8.10
N ILE A 171 -9.49 2.81 8.23
CA ILE A 171 -10.73 3.25 7.60
C ILE A 171 -11.55 4.07 8.59
#